data_0c2332a99b138d564905a3366a24fb55
#
_entry.id   0c2332a99b138d564905a3366a24fb55
#
_cell.length_a   1.000
_cell.length_b   1.000
_cell.length_c   1.000
_cell.angle_alpha   90.00
_cell.angle_beta   90.00
_cell.angle_gamma   90.00
#
_symmetry.space_group_name_H-M   'P 1'
#
loop_
_entity.id
_entity.type
_entity.pdbx_description
1 polymer ?
#
loop_
_entity_poly.entity_id
_entity_poly.type
_entity_poly.pdbx_seq_one_letter_code
_entity_poly.pdbx_strand_id
1 'polypeptide(L)'
;MKKYLTRTNLLSFALFALLAIPAGLAHGAASLGLELAASTGLGTRDLKETIIQVLNVILGFLGIIAVIIILLGGFKWMTAGGGDDKIGEAKKLISGGIIGLVVVLAAYAIAIYVVNTISSATTVQGGGA
;
A
#
# COMPACT_ATOMS: atom_id res chain seq x y z
N MET A 1 -1.06 -1.16 -37.75
CA MET A 1 -1.36 -2.15 -36.72
C MET A 1 -0.22 -2.43 -35.71
N LYS A 2 1.05 -2.23 -36.05
CA LYS A 2 2.19 -2.51 -35.13
C LYS A 2 2.35 -1.54 -33.95
N LYS A 3 1.80 -0.33 -34.00
CA LYS A 3 1.96 0.67 -32.91
C LYS A 3 1.04 0.44 -31.69
N TYR A 4 -0.06 -0.27 -31.86
CA TYR A 4 -0.99 -0.53 -30.77
C TYR A 4 -0.59 -1.73 -29.90
N LEU A 5 0.09 -2.73 -30.50
CA LEU A 5 0.58 -3.88 -29.75
C LEU A 5 1.67 -3.51 -28.74
N THR A 6 2.50 -2.51 -29.04
CA THR A 6 3.61 -2.12 -28.17
C THR A 6 3.13 -1.38 -26.93
N ARG A 7 2.08 -0.55 -27.04
CA ARG A 7 1.54 0.20 -25.90
C ARG A 7 0.75 -0.68 -24.93
N THR A 8 -0.05 -1.61 -25.45
CA THR A 8 -0.80 -2.58 -24.61
C THR A 8 0.14 -3.52 -23.88
N ASN A 9 1.20 -3.99 -24.53
CA ASN A 9 2.20 -4.84 -23.89
C ASN A 9 3.02 -4.08 -22.84
N LEU A 10 3.34 -2.81 -23.08
CA LEU A 10 4.03 -1.96 -22.09
C LEU A 10 3.15 -1.69 -20.87
N LEU A 11 1.87 -1.42 -21.07
CA LEU A 11 0.92 -1.21 -19.98
C LEU A 11 0.69 -2.49 -19.16
N SER A 12 0.60 -3.65 -19.83
CA SER A 12 0.49 -4.95 -19.16
C SER A 12 1.76 -5.30 -18.40
N PHE A 13 2.93 -4.99 -18.97
CA PHE A 13 4.22 -5.20 -18.29
C PHE A 13 4.40 -4.27 -17.09
N ALA A 14 3.99 -3.00 -17.22
CA ALA A 14 4.03 -2.03 -16.13
C ALA A 14 3.04 -2.41 -15.01
N LEU A 15 1.85 -2.89 -15.36
CA LEU A 15 0.87 -3.38 -14.40
C LEU A 15 1.34 -4.66 -13.70
N PHE A 16 1.97 -5.58 -14.45
CA PHE A 16 2.55 -6.82 -13.89
C PHE A 16 3.76 -6.54 -13.00
N ALA A 17 4.63 -5.60 -13.39
CA ALA A 17 5.76 -5.15 -12.60
C ALA A 17 5.30 -4.44 -11.31
N LEU A 18 4.24 -3.61 -11.38
CA LEU A 18 3.64 -2.95 -10.23
C LEU A 18 3.01 -3.96 -9.26
N LEU A 19 2.47 -5.07 -9.76
CA LEU A 19 1.88 -6.13 -8.95
C LEU A 19 2.93 -7.10 -8.38
N ALA A 20 4.07 -7.27 -9.06
CA ALA A 20 5.14 -8.19 -8.67
C ALA A 20 6.11 -7.59 -7.62
N ILE A 21 6.30 -6.27 -7.61
CA ILE A 21 7.19 -5.57 -6.68
C ILE A 21 6.79 -5.81 -5.21
N PRO A 22 5.51 -5.72 -4.80
CA PRO A 22 5.14 -5.96 -3.40
C PRO A 22 5.36 -7.40 -2.94
N ALA A 23 5.26 -8.38 -3.83
CA ALA A 23 5.46 -9.79 -3.46
C ALA A 23 6.93 -10.10 -3.10
N GLY A 24 7.89 -9.52 -3.83
CA GLY A 24 9.32 -9.71 -3.56
C GLY A 24 9.78 -9.01 -2.28
N LEU A 25 9.27 -7.80 -2.02
CA LEU A 25 9.61 -7.03 -0.81
C LEU A 25 8.97 -7.63 0.45
N ALA A 26 7.76 -8.22 0.33
CA ALA A 26 7.09 -8.86 1.46
C ALA A 26 7.85 -10.09 1.97
N HIS A 27 8.45 -10.88 1.09
CA HIS A 27 9.26 -12.05 1.50
C HIS A 27 10.58 -11.63 2.17
N GLY A 28 11.25 -10.61 1.63
CA GLY A 28 12.50 -10.09 2.22
C GLY A 28 12.28 -9.42 3.58
N ALA A 29 11.22 -8.64 3.73
CA ALA A 29 10.89 -7.97 4.98
C ALA A 29 10.44 -8.95 6.08
N ALA A 30 9.70 -9.99 5.71
CA ALA A 30 9.27 -11.02 6.65
C ALA A 30 10.43 -11.85 7.18
N SER A 31 11.38 -12.24 6.34
CA SER A 31 12.56 -13.01 6.76
C SER A 31 13.51 -12.19 7.63
N LEU A 32 13.78 -10.93 7.26
CA LEU A 32 14.61 -10.02 8.07
C LEU A 32 13.96 -9.70 9.41
N GLY A 33 12.64 -9.50 9.45
CA GLY A 33 11.91 -9.21 10.68
C GLY A 33 11.89 -10.38 11.65
N LEU A 34 11.75 -11.61 11.17
CA LEU A 34 11.78 -12.84 11.96
C LEU A 34 13.18 -13.12 12.53
N GLU A 35 14.22 -12.92 11.72
CA GLU A 35 15.61 -13.13 12.14
C GLU A 35 16.04 -12.10 13.19
N LEU A 36 15.64 -10.84 13.04
CA LEU A 36 15.91 -9.79 14.02
C LEU A 36 15.13 -10.02 15.33
N ALA A 37 13.90 -10.48 15.27
CA ALA A 37 13.10 -10.83 16.46
C ALA A 37 13.68 -12.01 17.21
N ALA A 38 14.17 -13.04 16.51
CA ALA A 38 14.82 -14.20 17.13
C ALA A 38 16.14 -13.82 17.83
N SER A 39 16.87 -12.85 17.29
CA SER A 39 18.16 -12.41 17.86
C SER A 39 18.02 -11.46 19.05
N THR A 40 16.88 -10.75 19.18
CA THR A 40 16.66 -9.74 20.22
C THR A 40 15.90 -10.25 21.46
N GLY A 41 15.42 -11.52 21.45
CA GLY A 41 14.63 -12.07 22.54
C GLY A 41 13.26 -11.39 22.74
N LEU A 42 12.84 -10.55 21.78
CA LEU A 42 11.50 -9.94 21.76
C LEU A 42 10.47 -11.03 21.49
N GLY A 43 9.48 -11.17 22.34
CA GLY A 43 8.39 -12.11 22.17
C GLY A 43 7.61 -11.80 20.88
N THR A 44 7.00 -12.83 20.31
CA THR A 44 6.17 -12.70 19.08
C THR A 44 5.04 -11.68 19.21
N ARG A 45 4.62 -11.37 20.43
CA ARG A 45 3.61 -10.36 20.74
C ARG A 45 4.14 -8.95 20.51
N ASP A 46 5.36 -8.65 20.98
CA ASP A 46 6.00 -7.34 20.79
C ASP A 46 6.30 -7.05 19.32
N LEU A 47 6.68 -8.06 18.54
CA LEU A 47 6.91 -7.95 17.11
C LEU A 47 5.63 -7.59 16.37
N LYS A 48 4.51 -8.24 16.70
CA LYS A 48 3.20 -7.95 16.09
C LYS A 48 2.78 -6.50 16.36
N GLU A 49 2.86 -6.06 17.61
CA GLU A 49 2.50 -4.71 18.01
C GLU A 49 3.38 -3.67 17.30
N THR A 50 4.66 -3.92 17.19
CA THR A 50 5.62 -3.06 16.47
C THR A 50 5.27 -2.95 15.00
N ILE A 51 4.97 -4.07 14.32
CA ILE A 51 4.57 -4.07 12.91
C ILE A 51 3.29 -3.26 12.69
N ILE A 52 2.27 -3.48 13.52
CA ILE A 52 1.00 -2.74 13.44
C ILE A 52 1.24 -1.25 13.67
N GLN A 53 2.07 -0.88 14.63
CA GLN A 53 2.38 0.52 14.92
C GLN A 53 3.10 1.20 13.75
N VAL A 54 4.09 0.54 13.15
CA VAL A 54 4.79 1.04 11.96
C VAL A 54 3.83 1.21 10.78
N LEU A 55 2.96 0.22 10.55
CA LEU A 55 1.95 0.31 9.49
C LEU A 55 0.99 1.48 9.71
N ASN A 56 0.54 1.71 10.94
CA ASN A 56 -0.34 2.83 11.27
C ASN A 56 0.32 4.19 11.02
N VAL A 57 1.60 4.34 11.37
CA VAL A 57 2.36 5.58 11.11
C VAL A 57 2.50 5.83 9.62
N ILE A 58 2.87 4.80 8.85
CA ILE A 58 3.00 4.89 7.38
C ILE A 58 1.64 5.23 6.75
N LEU A 59 0.57 4.58 7.19
CA LEU A 59 -0.77 4.83 6.68
C LEU A 59 -1.24 6.26 6.96
N GLY A 60 -0.98 6.76 8.17
CA GLY A 60 -1.27 8.15 8.54
C GLY A 60 -0.55 9.14 7.64
N PHE A 61 0.74 8.91 7.38
CA PHE A 61 1.54 9.75 6.49
C PHE A 61 1.03 9.72 5.04
N LEU A 62 0.72 8.52 4.52
CA LEU A 62 0.15 8.38 3.17
C LEU A 62 -1.24 9.01 3.07
N GLY A 63 -2.05 8.94 4.12
CA GLY A 63 -3.34 9.61 4.20
C GLY A 63 -3.22 11.13 4.05
N ILE A 64 -2.26 11.74 4.74
CA ILE A 64 -1.98 13.18 4.62
C ILE A 64 -1.56 13.53 3.19
N ILE A 65 -0.67 12.75 2.58
CA ILE A 65 -0.23 12.97 1.20
C ILE A 65 -1.43 12.86 0.23
N ALA A 66 -2.28 11.86 0.39
CA ALA A 66 -3.47 11.68 -0.45
C ALA A 66 -4.42 12.87 -0.34
N VAL A 67 -4.66 13.37 0.88
CA VAL A 67 -5.49 14.58 1.11
C VAL A 67 -4.89 15.80 0.41
N ILE A 68 -3.58 16.01 0.51
CA ILE A 68 -2.89 17.13 -0.19
C ILE A 68 -3.09 17.02 -1.70
N ILE A 69 -2.93 15.83 -2.28
CA ILE A 69 -3.12 15.62 -3.73
C ILE A 69 -4.57 15.92 -4.15
N ILE A 70 -5.54 15.48 -3.37
CA ILE A 70 -6.97 15.73 -3.63
C ILE A 70 -7.27 17.23 -3.53
N LEU A 71 -6.74 17.91 -2.52
CA LEU A 71 -6.89 19.35 -2.36
C LEU A 71 -6.28 20.13 -3.53
N LEU A 72 -5.08 19.76 -3.97
CA LEU A 72 -4.44 20.36 -5.15
C LEU A 72 -5.25 20.14 -6.41
N GLY A 73 -5.80 18.93 -6.60
CA GLY A 73 -6.70 18.63 -7.69
C GLY A 73 -7.99 19.46 -7.64
N GLY A 74 -8.59 19.58 -6.45
CA GLY A 74 -9.77 20.44 -6.23
C GLY A 74 -9.50 21.92 -6.50
N PHE A 75 -8.37 22.44 -6.02
CA PHE A 75 -7.96 23.82 -6.29
C PHE A 75 -7.73 24.06 -7.80
N LYS A 76 -7.07 23.09 -8.48
CA LYS A 76 -6.86 23.16 -9.91
C LYS A 76 -8.18 23.15 -10.69
N TRP A 77 -9.16 22.40 -10.21
CA TRP A 77 -10.50 22.39 -10.79
C TRP A 77 -11.20 23.73 -10.64
N MET A 78 -11.18 24.31 -9.42
CA MET A 78 -11.80 25.62 -9.16
C MET A 78 -11.18 26.73 -9.99
N THR A 79 -9.87 26.69 -10.22
CA THR A 79 -9.13 27.72 -10.98
C THR A 79 -9.09 27.45 -12.48
N ALA A 80 -9.69 26.36 -12.97
CA ALA A 80 -9.67 26.00 -14.40
C ALA A 80 -10.40 26.99 -15.31
N GLY A 81 -11.33 27.80 -14.77
CA GLY A 81 -12.00 28.87 -15.53
C GLY A 81 -12.77 28.40 -16.78
N GLY A 82 -13.23 27.13 -16.79
CA GLY A 82 -13.94 26.54 -17.92
C GLY A 82 -13.06 25.93 -19.01
N GLY A 83 -11.73 25.88 -18.80
CA GLY A 83 -10.82 25.20 -19.74
C GLY A 83 -10.86 23.70 -19.59
N ASP A 84 -11.33 22.99 -20.62
CA ASP A 84 -11.51 21.52 -20.62
C ASP A 84 -10.23 20.75 -20.28
N ASP A 85 -9.08 21.20 -20.78
CA ASP A 85 -7.78 20.56 -20.52
C ASP A 85 -7.40 20.60 -19.05
N LYS A 86 -7.58 21.76 -18.39
CA LYS A 86 -7.28 21.96 -16.98
C LYS A 86 -8.23 21.16 -16.09
N ILE A 87 -9.50 21.07 -16.47
CA ILE A 87 -10.50 20.26 -15.78
C ILE A 87 -10.13 18.77 -15.91
N GLY A 88 -9.71 18.33 -17.09
CA GLY A 88 -9.26 16.96 -17.33
C GLY A 88 -8.06 16.57 -16.47
N GLU A 89 -7.08 17.46 -16.30
CA GLU A 89 -5.93 17.23 -15.44
C GLU A 89 -6.31 17.22 -13.94
N ALA A 90 -7.19 18.12 -13.50
CA ALA A 90 -7.69 18.16 -12.14
C ALA A 90 -8.43 16.85 -11.77
N LYS A 91 -9.30 16.35 -12.66
CA LYS A 91 -9.98 15.05 -12.48
C LYS A 91 -9.00 13.89 -12.36
N LYS A 92 -7.95 13.86 -13.17
CA LYS A 92 -6.91 12.82 -13.10
C LYS A 92 -6.17 12.85 -11.75
N LEU A 93 -5.87 14.03 -11.23
CA LEU A 93 -5.24 14.20 -9.92
C LEU A 93 -6.13 13.68 -8.78
N ILE A 94 -7.39 14.09 -8.76
CA ILE A 94 -8.35 13.68 -7.72
C ILE A 94 -8.60 12.18 -7.79
N SER A 95 -8.89 11.65 -8.99
CA SER A 95 -9.14 10.21 -9.15
C SER A 95 -7.91 9.37 -8.81
N GLY A 96 -6.71 9.82 -9.20
CA GLY A 96 -5.46 9.17 -8.83
C GLY A 96 -5.22 9.13 -7.33
N GLY A 97 -5.48 10.25 -6.64
CA GLY A 97 -5.38 10.32 -5.18
C GLY A 97 -6.36 9.39 -4.46
N ILE A 98 -7.63 9.37 -4.90
CA ILE A 98 -8.66 8.50 -4.33
C ILE A 98 -8.36 7.03 -4.58
N ILE A 99 -8.04 6.66 -5.82
CA ILE A 99 -7.71 5.27 -6.17
C ILE A 99 -6.47 4.80 -5.41
N GLY A 100 -5.42 5.64 -5.34
CA GLY A 100 -4.23 5.33 -4.57
C GLY A 100 -4.52 5.09 -3.10
N LEU A 101 -5.35 5.94 -2.47
CA LEU A 101 -5.77 5.76 -1.09
C LEU A 101 -6.54 4.46 -0.88
N VAL A 102 -7.48 4.12 -1.77
CA VAL A 102 -8.26 2.87 -1.69
C VAL A 102 -7.35 1.65 -1.78
N VAL A 103 -6.37 1.66 -2.69
CA VAL A 103 -5.39 0.56 -2.83
C VAL A 103 -4.56 0.39 -1.56
N VAL A 104 -4.10 1.49 -0.97
CA VAL A 104 -3.32 1.46 0.28
C VAL A 104 -4.16 0.92 1.44
N LEU A 105 -5.42 1.36 1.58
CA LEU A 105 -6.32 0.85 2.62
C LEU A 105 -6.64 -0.63 2.43
N ALA A 106 -6.83 -1.10 1.20
CA ALA A 106 -7.03 -2.51 0.91
C ALA A 106 -5.79 -3.35 1.27
N ALA A 107 -4.60 -2.88 0.92
CA ALA A 107 -3.34 -3.53 1.29
C ALA A 107 -3.15 -3.60 2.81
N TYR A 108 -3.49 -2.52 3.53
CA TYR A 108 -3.47 -2.49 4.99
C TYR A 108 -4.42 -3.52 5.61
N ALA A 109 -5.65 -3.61 5.11
CA ALA A 109 -6.63 -4.59 5.60
C ALA A 109 -6.13 -6.04 5.43
N ILE A 110 -5.50 -6.34 4.29
CA ILE A 110 -4.88 -7.64 4.03
C ILE A 110 -3.71 -7.88 4.99
N ALA A 111 -2.85 -6.89 5.21
CA ALA A 111 -1.70 -7.01 6.11
C ALA A 111 -2.15 -7.31 7.55
N ILE A 112 -3.14 -6.60 8.07
CA ILE A 112 -3.70 -6.84 9.40
C ILE A 112 -4.33 -8.23 9.50
N TYR A 113 -5.06 -8.66 8.47
CA TYR A 113 -5.65 -10.00 8.45
C TYR A 113 -4.57 -11.09 8.54
N VAL A 114 -3.51 -10.98 7.75
CA VAL A 114 -2.39 -11.93 7.74
C VAL A 114 -1.69 -11.96 9.11
N VAL A 115 -1.37 -10.79 9.67
CA VAL A 115 -0.70 -10.69 10.99
C VAL A 115 -1.58 -11.32 12.08
N ASN A 116 -2.88 -11.08 12.07
CA ASN A 116 -3.80 -11.68 13.04
C ASN A 116 -3.90 -13.19 12.90
N THR A 117 -3.96 -13.69 11.66
CA THR A 117 -4.05 -15.13 11.39
C THR A 117 -2.79 -15.88 11.84
N ILE A 118 -1.61 -15.33 11.54
CA ILE A 118 -0.33 -15.91 11.99
C ILE A 118 -0.25 -15.94 13.51
N SER A 119 -0.65 -14.86 14.18
CA SER A 119 -0.57 -14.80 15.65
C SER A 119 -1.54 -15.77 16.32
N SER A 120 -2.71 -16.02 15.72
CA SER A 120 -3.65 -17.01 16.23
C SER A 120 -3.11 -18.45 16.08
N ALA A 121 -2.42 -18.72 14.96
CA ALA A 121 -1.81 -20.04 14.72
C ALA A 121 -0.66 -20.34 15.68
N THR A 122 0.12 -19.33 16.06
CA THR A 122 1.25 -19.52 17.00
C THR A 122 0.84 -19.64 18.46
N THR A 123 -0.32 -19.08 18.85
CA THR A 123 -0.82 -19.19 20.24
C THR A 123 -1.43 -20.56 20.56
N VAL A 124 -1.94 -21.28 19.56
CA VAL A 124 -2.55 -22.59 19.75
C VAL A 124 -1.51 -23.70 20.01
N GLN A 125 -0.27 -23.51 19.64
CA GLN A 125 0.80 -24.50 19.84
C GLN A 125 1.51 -24.44 21.19
N GLY A 126 1.24 -23.41 22.00
CA GLY A 126 1.84 -23.24 23.35
C GLY A 126 0.98 -23.72 24.52
N GLY A 127 -0.18 -24.31 24.27
CA GLY A 127 -1.16 -24.70 25.31
C GLY A 127 -1.37 -26.21 25.50
N GLY A 128 -0.33 -27.03 25.31
CA GLY A 128 -0.42 -28.48 25.45
C GLY A 128 0.80 -29.03 26.20
N ALA A 129 0.88 -28.81 27.48
CA ALA A 129 1.63 -29.65 28.41
C ALA A 129 1.08 -29.45 29.83
#